data_6a5d311b9e30a75b6480a25373479313
#
_entry.id   6a5d311b9e30a75b6480a25373479313
#
_cell.length_a   1.000
_cell.length_b   1.000
_cell.length_c   1.000
_cell.angle_alpha   90.00
_cell.angle_beta   90.00
_cell.angle_gamma   90.00
#
_symmetry.space_group_name_H-M   'P 1'
#
loop_
_entity.id
_entity.type
_entity.pdbx_description
1 polymer ?
#
loop_
_entity_poly.entity_id
_entity_poly.type
_entity_poly.pdbx_seq_one_letter_code
_entity_poly.pdbx_strand_id
1 'polypeptide(L)'
;MDSETNHLSPVQIPEWVFRDYDIRGLADSEINSHFARRLGQALGALIGETAEHSVYVGRDARLSSTGLAAALKEGLMACGCNVIDLGEVTTPALNFAVHHGGQSGNGIMVTASHNPATYNGFKIIDIELIF
;
A
#
# COMPACT_ATOMS: atom_id res chain seq x y z
N MET A 1 -15.65 -19.04 -0.13
CA MET A 1 -15.47 -18.75 -0.74
C MET A 1 -15.12 -18.76 -1.29
N ASP A 2 -14.97 -18.74 -1.36
CA ASP A 2 -14.53 -18.57 -1.98
C ASP A 2 -14.22 -18.31 -2.63
N SER A 3 -14.25 -18.38 -2.79
CA SER A 3 -13.92 -18.04 -3.47
C SER A 3 -13.81 -17.16 -3.74
N GLU A 4 -14.13 -16.71 -3.59
CA GLU A 4 -13.89 -15.77 -3.83
C GLU A 4 -13.33 -15.12 -3.20
N THR A 5 -13.36 -15.36 -2.43
CA THR A 5 -12.74 -14.77 -1.82
C THR A 5 -11.54 -14.90 -1.67
N ASN A 6 -11.35 -15.43 -1.58
CA ASN A 6 -10.22 -15.54 -1.48
C ASN A 6 -9.55 -14.81 -2.01
N HIS A 7 -9.60 -14.06 -1.54
CA HIS A 7 -9.08 -13.41 -2.46
C HIS A 7 -7.65 -13.00 -2.44
N LEU A 8 -6.87 -12.84 -1.42
CA LEU A 8 -5.43 -12.73 -1.44
C LEU A 8 -4.76 -14.06 -1.62
N SER A 9 -5.47 -15.12 -1.27
CA SER A 9 -4.85 -16.43 -1.35
C SER A 9 -4.38 -16.82 -2.75
N PRO A 10 -5.01 -16.36 -3.85
CA PRO A 10 -4.44 -16.66 -5.15
C PRO A 10 -3.13 -15.94 -5.43
N VAL A 11 -2.82 -14.92 -4.66
CA VAL A 11 -1.57 -14.20 -4.84
C VAL A 11 -0.49 -14.95 -4.08
N GLN A 12 0.39 -15.58 -4.79
CA GLN A 12 1.49 -16.33 -4.15
C GLN A 12 2.56 -15.33 -3.77
N ILE A 13 2.52 -14.89 -2.52
CA ILE A 13 3.44 -13.88 -2.03
C ILE A 13 4.58 -14.58 -1.31
N PRO A 14 5.82 -14.47 -1.82
CA PRO A 14 6.95 -15.04 -1.10
C PRO A 14 7.10 -14.41 0.27
N GLU A 15 7.37 -15.25 1.26
CA GLU A 15 7.47 -14.79 2.65
C GLU A 15 8.47 -13.68 2.83
N TRP A 16 9.58 -13.73 2.11
CA TRP A 16 10.64 -12.74 2.27
C TRP A 16 10.27 -11.35 1.76
N VAL A 17 9.13 -11.22 1.07
CA VAL A 17 8.63 -9.92 0.64
C VAL A 17 8.19 -9.08 1.84
N PHE A 18 7.74 -9.74 2.92
CA PHE A 18 7.27 -9.06 4.11
C PHE A 18 8.43 -8.81 5.07
N ARG A 19 8.62 -7.55 5.51
CA ARG A 19 9.69 -7.16 6.43
C ARG A 19 9.24 -5.95 7.22
N ASP A 20 9.06 -6.10 8.52
CA ASP A 20 8.79 -4.98 9.45
C ASP A 20 7.74 -4.01 8.93
N TYR A 21 6.60 -4.54 8.52
CA TYR A 21 5.52 -3.74 7.93
C TYR A 21 5.88 -3.18 6.57
N ASP A 22 6.96 -3.66 5.98
CA ASP A 22 7.37 -3.35 4.62
C ASP A 22 7.14 -4.57 3.75
N ILE A 23 6.70 -4.32 2.53
CA ILE A 23 6.56 -5.36 1.51
C ILE A 23 7.45 -4.94 0.36
N ARG A 24 8.43 -5.77 0.02
CA ARG A 24 9.38 -5.44 -1.05
C ARG A 24 9.63 -6.63 -1.93
N GLY A 25 9.95 -6.37 -3.18
CA GLY A 25 10.30 -7.41 -4.12
C GLY A 25 10.68 -6.82 -5.47
N LEU A 26 10.92 -7.69 -6.42
CA LEU A 26 11.26 -7.27 -7.77
C LEU A 26 10.04 -6.67 -8.45
N ALA A 27 10.22 -5.50 -9.01
CA ALA A 27 9.15 -4.84 -9.75
C ALA A 27 8.76 -5.72 -10.95
N ASP A 28 7.51 -5.69 -11.30
CA ASP A 28 6.87 -6.42 -12.40
C ASP A 28 6.73 -7.91 -12.18
N SER A 29 7.76 -8.62 -11.70
CA SER A 29 7.63 -10.06 -11.50
C SER A 29 6.98 -10.41 -10.18
N GLU A 30 7.26 -9.65 -9.13
CA GLU A 30 6.71 -9.90 -7.79
C GLU A 30 5.78 -8.79 -7.33
N ILE A 31 6.24 -7.55 -7.47
CA ILE A 31 5.46 -6.37 -7.08
C ILE A 31 4.91 -5.77 -8.38
N ASN A 32 3.74 -6.20 -8.77
CA ASN A 32 3.09 -5.76 -9.99
C ASN A 32 1.72 -5.15 -9.69
N SER A 33 1.03 -4.68 -10.72
CA SER A 33 -0.26 -4.01 -10.54
C SER A 33 -1.32 -4.94 -9.95
N HIS A 34 -1.28 -6.21 -10.33
CA HIS A 34 -2.22 -7.18 -9.79
C HIS A 34 -2.01 -7.34 -8.28
N PHE A 35 -0.75 -7.49 -7.87
CA PHE A 35 -0.40 -7.58 -6.46
C PHE A 35 -0.84 -6.32 -5.71
N ALA A 36 -0.55 -5.14 -6.29
CA ALA A 36 -0.87 -3.87 -5.65
C ALA A 36 -2.37 -3.71 -5.43
N ARG A 37 -3.16 -4.09 -6.44
CA ARG A 37 -4.62 -4.00 -6.31
C ARG A 37 -5.14 -4.93 -5.22
N ARG A 38 -4.62 -6.16 -5.17
CA ARG A 38 -5.03 -7.12 -4.16
C ARG A 38 -4.63 -6.66 -2.77
N LEU A 39 -3.43 -6.09 -2.65
CA LEU A 39 -2.98 -5.53 -1.38
C LEU A 39 -3.90 -4.38 -0.95
N GLY A 40 -4.25 -3.52 -1.90
CA GLY A 40 -5.18 -2.41 -1.63
C GLY A 40 -6.51 -2.91 -1.13
N GLN A 41 -7.04 -3.98 -1.72
CA GLN A 41 -8.30 -4.57 -1.26
C GLN A 41 -8.17 -5.11 0.17
N ALA A 42 -7.07 -5.80 0.47
CA ALA A 42 -6.88 -6.35 1.80
C ALA A 42 -6.72 -5.26 2.85
N LEU A 43 -5.88 -4.27 2.57
CA LEU A 43 -5.67 -3.17 3.50
C LEU A 43 -6.93 -2.31 3.61
N GLY A 44 -7.62 -2.11 2.49
CA GLY A 44 -8.86 -1.35 2.48
C GLY A 44 -9.94 -1.96 3.36
N ALA A 45 -10.02 -3.28 3.37
CA ALA A 45 -10.97 -3.96 4.24
C ALA A 45 -10.65 -3.71 5.71
N LEU A 46 -9.36 -3.73 6.06
CA LEU A 46 -8.93 -3.45 7.43
C LEU A 46 -9.16 -2.00 7.81
N ILE A 47 -8.79 -1.07 6.94
CA ILE A 47 -8.96 0.36 7.18
C ILE A 47 -10.44 0.71 7.28
N GLY A 48 -11.27 0.03 6.49
CA GLY A 48 -12.71 0.26 6.51
C GLY A 48 -13.36 -0.06 7.84
N GLU A 49 -12.68 -0.85 8.69
CA GLU A 49 -13.18 -1.13 10.03
C GLU A 49 -12.80 -0.06 11.04
N THR A 50 -11.96 0.90 10.64
CA THR A 50 -11.61 2.01 11.52
C THR A 50 -12.62 3.13 11.40
N ALA A 51 -12.63 4.02 12.38
CA ALA A 51 -13.55 5.15 12.35
C ALA A 51 -13.22 6.13 11.24
N GLU A 52 -11.98 6.18 10.82
CA GLU A 52 -11.55 7.20 9.86
C GLU A 52 -11.85 6.84 8.42
N HIS A 53 -11.77 5.57 8.06
CA HIS A 53 -11.99 5.09 6.69
C HIS A 53 -11.13 5.81 5.65
N SER A 54 -10.03 6.42 6.06
CA SER A 54 -9.18 7.23 5.18
C SER A 54 -7.75 6.77 5.25
N VAL A 55 -7.00 6.98 4.17
CA VAL A 55 -5.60 6.60 4.12
C VAL A 55 -4.84 7.56 3.21
N TYR A 56 -3.67 8.00 3.67
CA TYR A 56 -2.74 8.77 2.84
C TYR A 56 -1.95 7.79 1.97
N VAL A 57 -1.78 8.12 0.71
CA VAL A 57 -0.95 7.32 -0.20
C VAL A 57 0.06 8.24 -0.85
N GLY A 58 1.32 7.86 -0.77
CA GLY A 58 2.41 8.56 -1.45
C GLY A 58 3.26 7.58 -2.22
N ARG A 59 4.09 8.09 -3.10
CA ARG A 59 5.00 7.25 -3.88
C ARG A 59 6.33 7.98 -4.09
N ASP A 60 7.37 7.17 -4.31
CA ASP A 60 8.67 7.74 -4.67
C ASP A 60 8.77 7.92 -6.19
N ALA A 61 9.95 8.31 -6.66
CA ALA A 61 10.16 8.67 -8.06
C ALA A 61 10.46 7.48 -8.96
N ARG A 62 10.41 6.25 -8.46
CA ARG A 62 10.72 5.07 -9.29
C ARG A 62 9.71 4.97 -10.43
N LEU A 63 10.18 4.50 -11.59
CA LEU A 63 9.31 4.41 -12.76
C LEU A 63 8.08 3.54 -12.51
N SER A 64 8.24 2.45 -11.76
CA SER A 64 7.13 1.55 -11.48
C SER A 64 6.16 2.09 -10.43
N SER A 65 6.54 3.12 -9.68
CA SER A 65 5.73 3.57 -8.54
C SER A 65 4.40 4.17 -8.95
N THR A 66 4.34 4.90 -10.06
CA THR A 66 3.09 5.52 -10.51
C THR A 66 2.02 4.47 -10.77
N GLY A 67 2.36 3.41 -11.53
CA GLY A 67 1.39 2.36 -11.83
C GLY A 67 0.99 1.56 -10.61
N LEU A 68 1.95 1.30 -9.73
CA LEU A 68 1.67 0.55 -8.51
C LEU A 68 0.77 1.35 -7.56
N ALA A 69 1.03 2.65 -7.45
CA ALA A 69 0.19 3.51 -6.61
C ALA A 69 -1.23 3.57 -7.17
N ALA A 70 -1.38 3.65 -8.49
CA ALA A 70 -2.70 3.68 -9.11
C ALA A 70 -3.47 2.40 -8.81
N ALA A 71 -2.83 1.24 -8.95
CA ALA A 71 -3.49 -0.04 -8.68
C ALA A 71 -3.82 -0.20 -7.20
N LEU A 72 -2.91 0.21 -6.33
CA LEU A 72 -3.15 0.19 -4.89
C LEU A 72 -4.39 1.01 -4.53
N LYS A 73 -4.47 2.22 -5.08
CA LYS A 73 -5.60 3.12 -4.80
C LYS A 73 -6.90 2.52 -5.31
N GLU A 74 -6.89 1.86 -6.46
CA GLU A 74 -8.09 1.18 -6.96
C GLU A 74 -8.59 0.15 -5.94
N GLY A 75 -7.67 -0.64 -5.41
CA GLY A 75 -8.04 -1.65 -4.43
C GLY A 75 -8.60 -1.05 -3.15
N LEU A 76 -7.96 0.01 -2.66
CA LEU A 76 -8.41 0.70 -1.46
C LEU A 76 -9.82 1.28 -1.65
N MET A 77 -10.02 1.97 -2.77
CA MET A 77 -11.31 2.61 -3.05
C MET A 77 -12.42 1.60 -3.28
N ALA A 78 -12.09 0.44 -3.83
CA ALA A 78 -13.07 -0.61 -4.02
C ALA A 78 -13.65 -1.10 -2.69
N CYS A 79 -12.92 -0.90 -1.60
CA CYS A 79 -13.39 -1.26 -0.26
C CYS A 79 -13.98 -0.07 0.49
N GLY A 80 -14.20 1.04 -0.19
CA GLY A 80 -14.84 2.20 0.42
C GLY A 80 -13.92 3.15 1.15
N CYS A 81 -12.61 2.98 1.02
CA CYS A 81 -11.67 3.90 1.65
C CYS A 81 -11.61 5.23 0.92
N ASN A 82 -11.47 6.30 1.68
CA ASN A 82 -11.16 7.61 1.13
C ASN A 82 -9.64 7.70 1.02
N VAL A 83 -9.15 7.87 -0.20
CA VAL A 83 -7.72 7.95 -0.44
C VAL A 83 -7.32 9.42 -0.57
N ILE A 84 -6.34 9.81 0.23
CA ILE A 84 -5.75 11.13 0.16
C ILE A 84 -4.41 10.96 -0.54
N ASP A 85 -4.39 11.29 -1.82
CA ASP A 85 -3.22 11.04 -2.67
C ASP A 85 -2.25 12.21 -2.55
N LEU A 86 -1.08 11.94 -1.98
CA LEU A 86 -0.03 12.95 -1.83
C LEU A 86 0.88 13.04 -3.05
N GLY A 87 0.73 12.11 -3.99
CA GLY A 87 1.56 12.10 -5.17
C GLY A 87 2.98 11.67 -4.87
N GLU A 88 3.92 12.24 -5.59
CA GLU A 88 5.33 11.91 -5.41
C GLU A 88 5.87 12.72 -4.23
N VAL A 89 6.18 12.02 -3.15
CA VAL A 89 6.67 12.63 -1.91
C VAL A 89 7.75 11.74 -1.30
N THR A 90 8.41 12.24 -0.28
CA THR A 90 9.35 11.44 0.51
C THR A 90 8.59 10.69 1.60
N THR A 91 9.20 9.61 2.09
CA THR A 91 8.61 8.88 3.21
C THR A 91 8.44 9.76 4.45
N PRO A 92 9.42 10.61 4.83
CA PRO A 92 9.21 11.53 5.95
C PRO A 92 8.04 12.48 5.74
N ALA A 93 7.81 12.94 4.49
CA ALA A 93 6.69 13.84 4.23
C ALA A 93 5.36 13.12 4.43
N LEU A 94 5.26 11.87 3.97
CA LEU A 94 4.06 11.08 4.21
C LEU A 94 3.85 10.85 5.70
N ASN A 95 4.91 10.51 6.41
CA ASN A 95 4.86 10.31 7.86
C ASN A 95 4.34 11.56 8.57
N PHE A 96 4.82 12.73 8.14
CA PHE A 96 4.35 13.97 8.71
C PHE A 96 2.85 14.17 8.47
N ALA A 97 2.37 13.87 7.27
CA ALA A 97 0.95 13.99 6.95
C ALA A 97 0.11 13.07 7.81
N VAL A 98 0.56 11.84 7.99
CA VAL A 98 -0.17 10.86 8.81
C VAL A 98 -0.32 11.35 10.26
N HIS A 99 0.75 11.91 10.82
CA HIS A 99 0.75 12.30 12.23
C HIS A 99 0.23 13.70 12.48
N HIS A 100 0.27 14.59 11.50
CA HIS A 100 -0.07 16.00 11.70
C HIS A 100 -1.12 16.56 10.74
N GLY A 101 -1.50 15.79 9.72
CA GLY A 101 -2.46 16.26 8.74
C GLY A 101 -3.90 16.33 9.21
N GLY A 102 -4.23 15.55 10.22
CA GLY A 102 -5.55 15.58 10.83
C GLY A 102 -6.66 14.86 10.06
N GLN A 103 -6.33 14.24 8.91
CA GLN A 103 -7.35 13.57 8.11
C GLN A 103 -7.34 12.06 8.26
N SER A 104 -6.21 11.48 8.62
CA SER A 104 -6.11 10.03 8.77
C SER A 104 -4.85 9.68 9.53
N GLY A 105 -4.93 8.63 10.36
CA GLY A 105 -3.77 8.05 11.00
C GLY A 105 -3.16 6.90 10.19
N ASN A 106 -3.64 6.67 8.96
CA ASN A 106 -3.19 5.56 8.14
C ASN A 106 -2.40 6.07 6.95
N GLY A 107 -1.33 5.38 6.59
CA GLY A 107 -0.54 5.77 5.42
C GLY A 107 0.10 4.58 4.73
N ILE A 108 0.28 4.69 3.43
CA ILE A 108 0.98 3.69 2.63
C ILE A 108 1.90 4.42 1.68
N MET A 109 3.18 4.09 1.73
CA MET A 109 4.18 4.66 0.83
C MET A 109 4.60 3.61 -0.19
N VAL A 110 4.52 3.94 -1.47
CA VAL A 110 4.97 3.06 -2.53
C VAL A 110 6.45 3.33 -2.75
N THR A 111 7.28 2.45 -2.23
CA THR A 111 8.73 2.62 -2.28
C THR A 111 9.42 1.32 -1.89
N ALA A 112 10.64 1.14 -2.37
CA ALA A 112 11.51 0.08 -1.87
C ALA A 112 12.71 0.69 -1.13
N SER A 113 12.59 1.93 -0.71
CA SER A 113 13.61 2.63 0.08
C SER A 113 14.96 2.65 -0.64
N HIS A 114 15.95 1.97 -0.08
CA HIS A 114 17.31 2.00 -0.63
C HIS A 114 17.60 0.85 -1.59
N ASN A 115 16.62 0.02 -1.89
CA ASN A 115 16.84 -1.08 -2.83
C ASN A 115 17.09 -0.55 -4.24
N PRO A 116 17.74 -1.35 -5.11
CA PRO A 116 17.97 -0.93 -6.49
C PRO A 116 16.68 -0.60 -7.23
N ALA A 117 16.81 0.11 -8.35
CA ALA A 117 15.66 0.59 -9.12
C ALA A 117 14.77 -0.53 -9.63
N THR A 118 15.28 -1.76 -9.72
CA THR A 118 14.50 -2.91 -10.14
C THR A 118 13.55 -3.43 -9.07
N TYR A 119 13.65 -2.89 -7.86
CA TYR A 119 12.78 -3.26 -6.75
C TYR A 119 11.68 -2.22 -6.56
N ASN A 120 10.60 -2.63 -5.95
CA ASN A 120 9.61 -1.70 -5.42
C ASN A 120 8.88 -2.36 -4.26
N GLY A 121 7.94 -1.66 -3.66
CA GLY A 121 7.22 -2.21 -2.53
C GLY A 121 6.32 -1.19 -1.88
N PHE A 122 5.85 -1.54 -0.69
CA PHE A 122 4.89 -0.74 0.05
C PHE A 122 5.31 -0.68 1.51
N LYS A 123 5.38 0.52 2.04
CA LYS A 123 5.66 0.72 3.46
C LYS A 123 4.37 1.15 4.12
N ILE A 124 3.95 0.38 5.11
CA ILE A 124 2.67 0.61 5.79
C ILE A 124 2.95 1.40 7.07
N ILE A 125 2.25 2.53 7.22
CA ILE A 125 2.51 3.47 8.31
C ILE A 125 1.26 3.57 9.18
N ASP A 126 1.43 3.18 10.42
CA ASP A 126 0.42 3.37 11.50
C ASP A 126 -0.98 2.85 11.21
N ILE A 127 -1.10 1.78 10.45
CA ILE A 127 -2.37 1.09 10.32
C ILE A 127 -2.45 0.09 11.45
N GLU A 128 -3.16 0.46 12.50
CA GLU A 128 -3.14 -0.29 13.76
C GLU A 128 -3.62 -1.72 13.65
N LEU A 129 -4.57 -1.96 12.77
CA LEU A 129 -5.19 -3.27 12.70
C LEU A 129 -4.30 -4.34 12.11
N ILE A 130 -3.20 -3.97 11.51
CA ILE A 130 -2.40 -4.93 10.78
C ILE A 130 -1.58 -5.79 11.71
N PHE A 131 -1.18 -5.27 12.81
CA PHE A 131 -0.26 -5.96 13.69
C PHE A 131 -0.56 -5.71 15.14
#